data_3abbb6db52326a622e37e906c12856c0
#
_entry.id   3abbb6db52326a622e37e906c12856c0
#
_cell.length_a   1.000
_cell.length_b   1.000
_cell.length_c   1.000
_cell.angle_alpha   90.00
_cell.angle_beta   90.00
_cell.angle_gamma   90.00
#
_symmetry.space_group_name_H-M   'P 1'
#
loop_
_entity.id
_entity.type
_entity.pdbx_description
1 polymer ?
#
loop_
_entity_poly.entity_id
_entity_poly.type
_entity_poly.pdbx_seq_one_letter_code
_entity_poly.pdbx_strand_id
1 'polypeptide(L)'
;MPMELPVSLLSVAQVRALERRALAAPGVDGLTLMRRAAQAALSRLREQWPGARGFTVLCGGGNNGGDGWMMAALGRAAGLDARVSWTHPPQGLRGEASAAAAESLAAGVPATPFDSSRGLGTEAGPCGASAGTGVAPALDVIVDALLGIGIVEPVRAPIAAAIAAINSSGRPVLALDVPSGLCADSGRVLGVAVRADVTVTFIALKTGLLFGEGPEYAGCVALATLEVAPLPSEEVVWQRIDAAQVRAAIPLRRRDAHKGQGGRVCIVGGGEGMAGAARLAGEAALRVGAGRVTVACAAASAAAVAARPELMVQPLPLDPIAAATRLAELLAVADVIVAGPGLGRDPWALALLAAVRESGRPTVLDADALFFPLTEAPANCVLTPHPGEAARLLGGTTSLVQADRPAALRALLDRHAAVVVLKGAGSLVGQRSRVSQVCDRGHPVLAAPGTGDVLAGAIGGLLAQSGDPWGAAVAAVWLHARAGERLANDAGRGVLAGEIAAALPAAMAEVLRT
;
A
#
# COMPACT_ATOMS: atom_id res chain seq x y z
N MET A 1 11.59 18.95 3.38
CA MET A 1 11.08 17.95 2.42
C MET A 1 10.82 16.66 3.20
N PRO A 2 9.72 15.95 3.02
CA PRO A 2 9.61 14.61 3.60
C PRO A 2 10.76 13.76 3.05
N MET A 3 11.52 13.11 3.93
CA MET A 3 12.56 12.16 3.52
C MET A 3 11.89 11.05 2.70
N GLU A 4 12.42 10.77 1.52
CA GLU A 4 11.92 9.67 0.69
C GLU A 4 12.18 8.35 1.41
N LEU A 5 11.12 7.54 1.58
CA LEU A 5 11.25 6.23 2.24
C LEU A 5 12.11 5.29 1.38
N PRO A 6 12.91 4.39 1.99
CA PRO A 6 13.71 3.43 1.24
C PRO A 6 12.83 2.49 0.41
N VAL A 7 13.40 1.95 -0.65
CA VAL A 7 12.71 0.98 -1.52
C VAL A 7 12.49 -0.35 -0.80
N SER A 8 13.46 -0.80 -0.01
CA SER A 8 13.43 -2.10 0.69
C SER A 8 12.48 -2.12 1.87
N LEU A 9 11.68 -3.20 1.98
CA LEU A 9 10.79 -3.49 3.09
C LEU A 9 11.24 -4.77 3.77
N LEU A 10 11.26 -4.77 5.10
CA LEU A 10 11.76 -5.90 5.87
C LEU A 10 10.66 -6.50 6.75
N SER A 11 10.72 -7.83 6.89
CA SER A 11 9.95 -8.56 7.89
C SER A 11 10.51 -8.32 9.29
N VAL A 12 9.70 -8.59 10.31
CA VAL A 12 10.12 -8.57 11.73
C VAL A 12 11.36 -9.45 11.95
N ALA A 13 11.43 -10.62 11.32
CA ALA A 13 12.57 -11.52 11.43
C ALA A 13 13.86 -10.89 10.89
N GLN A 14 13.78 -10.20 9.76
CA GLN A 14 14.90 -9.49 9.14
C GLN A 14 15.34 -8.27 9.96
N VAL A 15 14.38 -7.49 10.49
CA VAL A 15 14.68 -6.35 11.37
C VAL A 15 15.41 -6.81 12.63
N ARG A 16 14.92 -7.88 13.28
CA ARG A 16 15.60 -8.48 14.44
C ARG A 16 17.00 -9.01 14.12
N ALA A 17 17.23 -9.52 12.90
CA ALA A 17 18.55 -9.93 12.46
C ALA A 17 19.50 -8.75 12.30
N LEU A 18 19.03 -7.62 11.75
CA LEU A 18 19.80 -6.38 11.67
C LEU A 18 20.12 -5.81 13.05
N GLU A 19 19.16 -5.79 13.96
CA GLU A 19 19.34 -5.35 15.34
C GLU A 19 20.44 -6.17 16.04
N ARG A 20 20.40 -7.51 15.95
CA ARG A 20 21.44 -8.38 16.50
C ARG A 20 22.82 -8.11 15.88
N ARG A 21 22.89 -7.87 14.56
CA ARG A 21 24.16 -7.50 13.89
C ARG A 21 24.69 -6.17 14.43
N ALA A 22 23.80 -5.17 14.63
CA ALA A 22 24.20 -3.88 15.18
C ALA A 22 24.72 -3.98 16.61
N LEU A 23 24.06 -4.77 17.46
CA LEU A 23 24.47 -5.01 18.84
C LEU A 23 25.78 -5.82 18.97
N ALA A 24 26.18 -6.54 17.94
CA ALA A 24 27.47 -7.23 17.88
C ALA A 24 28.63 -6.28 17.48
N ALA A 25 28.33 -5.06 17.04
CA ALA A 25 29.35 -4.09 16.66
C ALA A 25 29.95 -3.41 17.91
N PRO A 26 31.28 -3.14 17.94
CA PRO A 26 31.91 -2.44 19.05
C PRO A 26 31.27 -1.07 19.32
N GLY A 27 30.97 -0.79 20.58
CA GLY A 27 30.45 0.52 21.02
C GLY A 27 28.96 0.75 20.79
N VAL A 28 28.21 -0.27 20.36
CA VAL A 28 26.75 -0.20 20.22
C VAL A 28 26.12 -1.19 21.18
N ASP A 29 25.38 -0.69 22.17
CA ASP A 29 24.54 -1.47 23.07
C ASP A 29 23.06 -1.16 22.86
N GLY A 30 22.19 -1.91 23.51
CA GLY A 30 20.75 -1.73 23.37
C GLY A 30 20.27 -0.36 23.86
N LEU A 31 20.88 0.19 24.91
CA LEU A 31 20.53 1.51 25.44
C LEU A 31 20.93 2.63 24.46
N THR A 32 22.05 2.46 23.75
CA THR A 32 22.48 3.37 22.69
C THR A 32 21.46 3.40 21.54
N LEU A 33 21.01 2.22 21.07
CA LEU A 33 19.97 2.15 20.02
C LEU A 33 18.66 2.77 20.49
N MET A 34 18.23 2.49 21.73
CA MET A 34 17.03 3.05 22.35
C MET A 34 17.11 4.59 22.44
N ARG A 35 18.26 5.14 22.82
CA ARG A 35 18.49 6.60 22.85
C ARG A 35 18.41 7.22 21.47
N ARG A 36 19.00 6.59 20.43
CA ARG A 36 18.90 7.05 19.05
C ARG A 36 17.45 7.03 18.55
N ALA A 37 16.69 5.97 18.87
CA ALA A 37 15.27 5.85 18.53
C ALA A 37 14.45 6.97 19.18
N ALA A 38 14.61 7.17 20.47
CA ALA A 38 13.94 8.22 21.24
C ALA A 38 14.28 9.62 20.71
N GLN A 39 15.55 9.87 20.37
CA GLN A 39 16.00 11.16 19.82
C GLN A 39 15.40 11.43 18.42
N ALA A 40 15.37 10.43 17.55
CA ALA A 40 14.75 10.53 16.23
C ALA A 40 13.25 10.81 16.34
N ALA A 41 12.54 10.11 17.23
CA ALA A 41 11.12 10.31 17.48
C ALA A 41 10.82 11.71 18.04
N LEU A 42 11.61 12.20 19.00
CA LEU A 42 11.49 13.54 19.54
C LEU A 42 11.75 14.63 18.48
N SER A 43 12.74 14.44 17.65
CA SER A 43 13.03 15.34 16.52
C SER A 43 11.85 15.41 15.57
N ARG A 44 11.29 14.23 15.21
CA ARG A 44 10.12 14.15 14.32
C ARG A 44 8.87 14.78 14.94
N LEU A 45 8.64 14.62 16.23
CA LEU A 45 7.55 15.29 16.94
C LEU A 45 7.66 16.80 16.81
N ARG A 46 8.85 17.36 17.05
CA ARG A 46 9.09 18.82 16.97
C ARG A 46 8.96 19.35 15.56
N GLU A 47 9.37 18.60 14.56
CA GLU A 47 9.20 18.96 13.14
C GLU A 47 7.73 18.96 12.73
N GLN A 48 6.99 17.93 13.14
CA GLN A 48 5.60 17.77 12.75
C GLN A 48 4.67 18.74 13.48
N TRP A 49 4.94 18.98 14.76
CA TRP A 49 4.15 19.87 15.61
C TRP A 49 5.02 20.90 16.31
N PRO A 50 5.51 21.90 15.59
CA PRO A 50 6.44 22.90 16.15
C PRO A 50 5.82 23.77 17.28
N GLY A 51 4.49 23.79 17.36
CA GLY A 51 3.75 24.46 18.45
C GLY A 51 3.51 23.59 19.69
N ALA A 52 3.93 22.31 19.68
CA ALA A 52 3.76 21.43 20.83
C ALA A 52 4.62 21.91 22.00
N ARG A 53 4.01 22.11 23.18
CA ARG A 53 4.69 22.47 24.43
C ARG A 53 4.96 21.27 25.32
N GLY A 54 4.27 20.16 25.06
CA GLY A 54 4.39 18.94 25.83
C GLY A 54 3.84 17.73 25.08
N PHE A 55 4.03 16.57 25.68
CA PHE A 55 3.50 15.30 25.17
C PHE A 55 3.32 14.29 26.29
N THR A 56 2.38 13.37 26.10
CA THR A 56 2.13 12.27 27.02
C THR A 56 2.47 10.96 26.33
N VAL A 57 3.42 10.21 26.88
CA VAL A 57 3.81 8.88 26.36
C VAL A 57 3.03 7.80 27.09
N LEU A 58 2.38 6.92 26.34
CA LEU A 58 1.79 5.69 26.86
C LEU A 58 2.79 4.55 26.70
N CYS A 59 3.39 4.11 27.82
CA CYS A 59 4.44 3.10 27.82
C CYS A 59 3.92 1.71 28.19
N GLY A 60 4.28 0.71 27.36
CA GLY A 60 4.14 -0.71 27.66
C GLY A 60 5.33 -1.29 28.42
N GLY A 61 5.34 -2.61 28.60
CA GLY A 61 6.37 -3.33 29.36
C GLY A 61 7.58 -3.82 28.54
N GLY A 62 7.62 -3.59 27.22
CA GLY A 62 8.70 -4.04 26.32
C GLY A 62 9.67 -2.93 25.93
N ASN A 63 10.56 -3.22 24.94
CA ASN A 63 11.55 -2.27 24.45
C ASN A 63 10.91 -1.02 23.84
N ASN A 64 9.76 -1.15 23.14
CA ASN A 64 9.03 0.02 22.64
C ASN A 64 8.59 0.96 23.78
N GLY A 65 8.16 0.39 24.92
CA GLY A 65 7.93 1.17 26.15
C GLY A 65 9.20 1.85 26.64
N GLY A 66 10.34 1.17 26.56
CA GLY A 66 11.67 1.73 26.86
C GLY A 66 12.02 2.93 25.99
N ASP A 67 11.79 2.83 24.67
CA ASP A 67 11.95 3.96 23.74
C ASP A 67 11.09 5.16 24.18
N GLY A 68 9.85 4.89 24.62
CA GLY A 68 8.94 5.90 25.15
C GLY A 68 9.44 6.56 26.44
N TRP A 69 9.94 5.77 27.39
CA TRP A 69 10.55 6.29 28.61
C TRP A 69 11.75 7.17 28.30
N MET A 70 12.65 6.73 27.44
CA MET A 70 13.83 7.49 26.99
C MET A 70 13.42 8.79 26.28
N MET A 71 12.39 8.75 25.43
CA MET A 71 11.88 9.94 24.75
C MET A 71 11.34 10.97 25.75
N ALA A 72 10.66 10.53 26.80
CA ALA A 72 10.17 11.42 27.86
C ALA A 72 11.33 12.10 28.62
N ALA A 73 12.40 11.37 28.95
CA ALA A 73 13.60 11.93 29.56
C ALA A 73 14.24 13.01 28.68
N LEU A 74 14.44 12.70 27.38
CA LEU A 74 15.01 13.64 26.41
C LEU A 74 14.12 14.87 26.19
N GLY A 75 12.79 14.69 26.15
CA GLY A 75 11.82 15.78 26.04
C GLY A 75 11.89 16.72 27.22
N ARG A 76 11.97 16.17 28.45
CA ARG A 76 12.12 16.95 29.67
C ARG A 76 13.43 17.77 29.68
N ALA A 77 14.52 17.13 29.29
CA ALA A 77 15.82 17.80 29.15
C ALA A 77 15.79 18.91 28.09
N ALA A 78 14.96 18.79 27.06
CA ALA A 78 14.74 19.78 26.03
C ALA A 78 13.72 20.90 26.40
N GLY A 79 13.22 20.89 27.66
CA GLY A 79 12.30 21.92 28.20
C GLY A 79 10.82 21.69 27.84
N LEU A 80 10.46 20.52 27.32
CA LEU A 80 9.06 20.15 27.05
C LEU A 80 8.37 19.61 28.30
N ASP A 81 7.05 19.79 28.42
CA ASP A 81 6.23 19.14 29.44
C ASP A 81 5.98 17.69 29.05
N ALA A 82 6.99 16.84 29.29
CA ALA A 82 6.91 15.41 29.00
C ALA A 82 6.38 14.65 30.21
N ARG A 83 5.41 13.76 29.98
CA ARG A 83 4.76 12.91 31.00
C ARG A 83 4.68 11.47 30.50
N VAL A 84 4.65 10.51 31.43
CA VAL A 84 4.47 9.09 31.12
C VAL A 84 3.21 8.57 31.81
N SER A 85 2.39 7.85 31.03
CA SER A 85 1.31 7.00 31.54
C SER A 85 1.65 5.55 31.19
N TRP A 86 1.79 4.68 32.17
CA TRP A 86 2.29 3.32 31.94
C TRP A 86 1.22 2.26 32.19
N THR A 87 1.21 1.20 31.37
CA THR A 87 0.37 0.01 31.54
C THR A 87 1.09 -1.12 32.26
N HIS A 88 2.42 -0.99 32.42
CA HIS A 88 3.26 -1.92 33.17
C HIS A 88 4.17 -1.13 34.10
N PRO A 89 4.17 -1.44 35.41
CA PRO A 89 4.90 -0.64 36.42
C PRO A 89 6.41 -0.64 36.13
N PRO A 90 7.10 0.50 36.28
CA PRO A 90 8.52 0.62 35.97
C PRO A 90 9.41 -0.36 36.76
N GLN A 91 9.00 -0.77 37.95
CA GLN A 91 9.72 -1.76 38.79
C GLN A 91 9.69 -3.19 38.19
N GLY A 92 8.74 -3.47 37.29
CA GLY A 92 8.63 -4.76 36.58
C GLY A 92 9.37 -4.82 35.26
N LEU A 93 9.93 -3.71 34.78
CA LEU A 93 10.69 -3.65 33.54
C LEU A 93 12.05 -4.35 33.67
N ARG A 94 12.59 -4.79 32.53
CA ARG A 94 13.89 -5.50 32.47
C ARG A 94 14.78 -4.90 31.40
N GLY A 95 16.09 -5.19 31.46
CA GLY A 95 17.07 -4.78 30.46
C GLY A 95 17.08 -3.27 30.21
N GLU A 96 17.18 -2.89 28.96
CA GLU A 96 17.27 -1.51 28.49
C GLU A 96 16.03 -0.67 28.87
N ALA A 97 14.85 -1.27 28.83
CA ALA A 97 13.60 -0.59 29.21
C ALA A 97 13.62 -0.18 30.69
N SER A 98 14.19 -1.01 31.57
CA SER A 98 14.36 -0.67 33.01
C SER A 98 15.34 0.49 33.20
N ALA A 99 16.46 0.48 32.44
CA ALA A 99 17.43 1.58 32.49
C ALA A 99 16.85 2.90 31.99
N ALA A 100 16.09 2.87 30.90
CA ALA A 100 15.41 4.04 30.33
C ALA A 100 14.36 4.61 31.31
N ALA A 101 13.58 3.75 31.95
CA ALA A 101 12.61 4.20 32.95
C ALA A 101 13.29 4.84 34.19
N ALA A 102 14.39 4.25 34.68
CA ALA A 102 15.16 4.81 35.75
C ALA A 102 15.73 6.20 35.41
N GLU A 103 16.30 6.35 34.21
CA GLU A 103 16.80 7.63 33.71
C GLU A 103 15.68 8.69 33.59
N SER A 104 14.52 8.28 33.08
CA SER A 104 13.36 9.17 32.94
C SER A 104 12.85 9.66 34.31
N LEU A 105 12.74 8.77 35.30
CA LEU A 105 12.34 9.12 36.65
C LEU A 105 13.38 10.04 37.34
N ALA A 106 14.67 9.76 37.16
CA ALA A 106 15.76 10.60 37.65
C ALA A 106 15.77 12.01 37.03
N ALA A 107 15.35 12.13 35.77
CA ALA A 107 15.14 13.41 35.08
C ALA A 107 13.87 14.18 35.57
N GLY A 108 13.14 13.64 36.53
CA GLY A 108 11.94 14.27 37.09
C GLY A 108 10.72 14.22 36.16
N VAL A 109 10.63 13.24 35.25
CA VAL A 109 9.45 13.03 34.42
C VAL A 109 8.29 12.53 35.29
N PRO A 110 7.13 13.23 35.30
CA PRO A 110 5.94 12.74 35.98
C PRO A 110 5.46 11.43 35.35
N ALA A 111 5.28 10.38 36.16
CA ALA A 111 4.88 9.06 35.71
C ALA A 111 3.75 8.49 36.55
N THR A 112 2.65 8.11 35.93
CA THR A 112 1.45 7.58 36.58
C THR A 112 0.97 6.30 35.91
N PRO A 113 0.30 5.38 36.64
CA PRO A 113 -0.36 4.26 36.01
C PRO A 113 -1.45 4.75 35.08
N PHE A 114 -1.63 4.06 33.96
CA PHE A 114 -2.76 4.30 33.06
C PHE A 114 -4.07 3.88 33.75
N ASP A 115 -5.00 4.82 33.82
CA ASP A 115 -6.33 4.59 34.40
C ASP A 115 -7.40 4.80 33.31
N SER A 116 -8.02 3.71 32.89
CA SER A 116 -9.06 3.74 31.86
C SER A 116 -10.32 4.51 32.28
N SER A 117 -10.56 4.70 33.59
CA SER A 117 -11.71 5.43 34.11
C SER A 117 -11.59 6.94 33.97
N ARG A 118 -10.33 7.45 33.94
CA ARG A 118 -10.04 8.88 33.80
C ARG A 118 -9.86 9.33 32.36
N GLY A 119 -9.66 8.38 31.43
CA GLY A 119 -9.30 8.68 30.07
C GLY A 119 -7.96 9.42 29.96
N LEU A 120 -7.59 9.87 28.78
CA LEU A 120 -6.46 10.79 28.57
C LEU A 120 -6.96 12.23 28.69
N GLY A 121 -7.60 12.57 29.83
CA GLY A 121 -8.27 13.84 30.06
C GLY A 121 -7.37 15.05 29.89
N THR A 122 -8.00 16.18 29.60
CA THR A 122 -7.43 17.52 29.63
C THR A 122 -7.18 17.98 31.06
N GLU A 123 -6.43 17.21 31.86
CA GLU A 123 -5.91 17.78 33.11
C GLU A 123 -4.85 18.80 32.71
N ALA A 124 -5.27 20.06 32.62
CA ALA A 124 -4.38 21.18 32.73
C ALA A 124 -3.61 20.95 34.03
N GLY A 125 -2.29 20.70 33.93
CA GLY A 125 -1.44 20.63 35.12
C GLY A 125 -1.60 21.89 35.98
N PRO A 126 -1.11 21.91 37.23
CA PRO A 126 -1.25 23.03 38.15
C PRO A 126 -0.36 24.22 37.75
N CYS A 127 -0.40 24.64 36.49
CA CYS A 127 0.07 25.93 36.06
C CYS A 127 -1.16 26.84 36.01
N GLY A 128 -1.29 27.68 36.99
CA GLY A 128 -2.42 28.51 37.36
C GLY A 128 -3.28 28.99 36.21
N ALA A 129 -4.56 28.80 36.40
CA ALA A 129 -5.61 29.40 35.59
C ALA A 129 -5.42 30.91 35.51
N SER A 130 -4.89 31.42 34.39
CA SER A 130 -5.16 32.79 33.94
C SER A 130 -6.30 32.73 32.95
N ALA A 131 -7.51 32.82 33.46
CA ALA A 131 -8.66 33.19 32.65
C ALA A 131 -8.37 34.58 32.06
N GLY A 132 -8.22 34.68 30.72
CA GLY A 132 -8.25 35.99 30.11
C GLY A 132 -7.22 36.36 29.05
N THR A 133 -6.50 35.40 28.45
CA THR A 133 -5.74 35.71 27.23
C THR A 133 -6.11 34.68 26.17
N GLY A 134 -6.54 35.13 24.99
CA GLY A 134 -6.97 34.30 23.85
C GLY A 134 -5.83 33.48 23.22
N VAL A 135 -5.03 32.81 24.05
CA VAL A 135 -4.00 31.87 23.61
C VAL A 135 -4.67 30.52 23.39
N ALA A 136 -4.59 30.02 22.17
CA ALA A 136 -5.05 28.67 21.83
C ALA A 136 -4.48 27.66 22.83
N PRO A 137 -5.25 26.64 23.29
CA PRO A 137 -4.77 25.62 24.21
C PRO A 137 -3.49 25.00 23.66
N ALA A 138 -2.50 24.82 24.55
CA ALA A 138 -1.21 24.24 24.16
C ALA A 138 -1.43 22.86 23.54
N LEU A 139 -0.89 22.64 22.34
CA LEU A 139 -0.97 21.38 21.64
C LEU A 139 -0.21 20.33 22.47
N ASP A 140 -0.92 19.31 22.95
CA ASP A 140 -0.35 18.18 23.69
C ASP A 140 -0.45 16.92 22.79
N VAL A 141 0.71 16.37 22.41
CA VAL A 141 0.81 15.22 21.52
C VAL A 141 0.76 13.93 22.35
N ILE A 142 0.07 12.91 21.88
CA ILE A 142 0.14 11.58 22.46
C ILE A 142 1.20 10.79 21.71
N VAL A 143 2.05 10.10 22.50
CA VAL A 143 3.06 9.19 21.98
C VAL A 143 2.66 7.76 22.34
N ASP A 144 2.42 6.94 21.33
CA ASP A 144 2.14 5.53 21.47
C ASP A 144 3.46 4.74 21.54
N ALA A 145 3.76 4.21 22.70
CA ALA A 145 4.88 3.34 23.03
C ALA A 145 4.40 2.08 23.77
N LEU A 146 3.17 1.62 23.52
CA LEU A 146 2.58 0.47 24.22
C LEU A 146 3.17 -0.85 23.73
N LEU A 147 3.16 -1.08 22.43
CA LEU A 147 3.59 -2.33 21.79
C LEU A 147 4.43 -2.02 20.54
N GLY A 148 5.48 -2.81 20.30
CA GLY A 148 6.29 -2.76 19.08
C GLY A 148 6.06 -4.01 18.19
N ILE A 149 7.05 -4.35 17.37
CA ILE A 149 7.01 -5.43 16.37
C ILE A 149 6.83 -6.86 16.93
N GLY A 150 6.75 -7.04 18.24
CA GLY A 150 6.72 -8.36 18.88
C GLY A 150 5.35 -9.03 18.97
N ILE A 151 4.26 -8.36 18.56
CA ILE A 151 2.91 -8.86 18.73
C ILE A 151 2.46 -9.73 17.55
N VAL A 152 1.85 -10.86 17.87
CA VAL A 152 1.24 -11.79 16.90
C VAL A 152 -0.18 -12.21 17.29
N GLU A 153 -0.57 -11.98 18.57
CA GLU A 153 -1.88 -12.30 19.12
C GLU A 153 -2.76 -11.05 19.27
N PRO A 154 -4.09 -11.21 19.34
CA PRO A 154 -5.01 -10.10 19.61
C PRO A 154 -4.67 -9.37 20.90
N VAL A 155 -4.71 -8.04 20.84
CA VAL A 155 -4.41 -7.16 21.99
C VAL A 155 -5.47 -7.35 23.07
N ARG A 156 -5.01 -7.51 24.32
CA ARG A 156 -5.85 -7.72 25.51
C ARG A 156 -5.79 -6.51 26.44
N ALA A 157 -6.73 -6.46 27.41
CA ALA A 157 -6.67 -5.50 28.49
C ALA A 157 -5.38 -5.69 29.33
N PRO A 158 -4.76 -4.62 29.90
CA PRO A 158 -5.22 -3.22 29.86
C PRO A 158 -4.84 -2.44 28.59
N ILE A 159 -4.00 -3.01 27.72
CA ILE A 159 -3.45 -2.29 26.54
C ILE A 159 -4.57 -1.93 25.56
N ALA A 160 -5.56 -2.81 25.37
CA ALA A 160 -6.71 -2.51 24.50
C ALA A 160 -7.48 -1.25 24.97
N ALA A 161 -7.63 -1.07 26.29
CA ALA A 161 -8.26 0.11 26.86
C ALA A 161 -7.40 1.38 26.63
N ALA A 162 -6.07 1.26 26.73
CA ALA A 162 -5.16 2.37 26.45
C ALA A 162 -5.22 2.79 24.97
N ILE A 163 -5.26 1.84 24.05
CA ILE A 163 -5.43 2.10 22.61
C ILE A 163 -6.76 2.81 22.33
N ALA A 164 -7.86 2.35 22.95
CA ALA A 164 -9.16 3.00 22.81
C ALA A 164 -9.14 4.45 23.34
N ALA A 165 -8.47 4.70 24.46
CA ALA A 165 -8.29 6.03 25.02
C ALA A 165 -7.46 6.95 24.12
N ILE A 166 -6.39 6.44 23.48
CA ILE A 166 -5.60 7.17 22.49
C ILE A 166 -6.51 7.58 21.32
N ASN A 167 -7.19 6.62 20.72
CA ASN A 167 -8.02 6.84 19.53
C ASN A 167 -9.20 7.79 19.78
N SER A 168 -9.71 7.86 21.01
CA SER A 168 -10.81 8.75 21.40
C SER A 168 -10.36 10.11 21.92
N SER A 169 -9.06 10.35 22.08
CA SER A 169 -8.52 11.56 22.70
C SER A 169 -8.72 12.84 21.88
N GLY A 170 -8.86 12.73 20.56
CA GLY A 170 -8.90 13.86 19.63
C GLY A 170 -7.58 14.63 19.53
N ARG A 171 -6.48 14.11 20.09
CA ARG A 171 -5.15 14.71 20.04
C ARG A 171 -4.32 14.14 18.92
N PRO A 172 -3.28 14.85 18.44
CA PRO A 172 -2.30 14.30 17.53
C PRO A 172 -1.57 13.10 18.15
N VAL A 173 -1.34 12.05 17.33
CA VAL A 173 -0.72 10.80 17.79
C VAL A 173 0.55 10.49 17.01
N LEU A 174 1.66 10.32 17.73
CA LEU A 174 2.92 9.79 17.21
C LEU A 174 3.08 8.35 17.69
N ALA A 175 3.18 7.38 16.77
CA ALA A 175 3.52 6.01 17.12
C ALA A 175 5.02 5.76 17.03
N LEU A 176 5.58 5.07 18.02
CA LEU A 176 6.95 4.58 18.01
C LEU A 176 7.00 3.20 17.37
N ASP A 177 7.86 3.04 16.40
CA ASP A 177 8.17 1.84 15.62
C ASP A 177 7.01 1.35 14.75
N VAL A 178 5.90 0.94 15.31
CA VAL A 178 4.67 0.49 14.64
C VAL A 178 3.48 0.87 15.53
N PRO A 179 2.36 1.36 14.97
CA PRO A 179 1.16 1.60 15.77
C PRO A 179 0.78 0.38 16.61
N SER A 180 0.62 0.55 17.90
CA SER A 180 0.30 -0.54 18.83
C SER A 180 -0.97 -1.26 18.41
N GLY A 181 -0.90 -2.58 18.29
CA GLY A 181 -2.00 -3.43 17.82
C GLY A 181 -1.97 -3.75 16.32
N LEU A 182 -1.07 -3.13 15.55
CA LEU A 182 -0.84 -3.46 14.14
C LEU A 182 0.23 -4.54 14.01
N CYS A 183 -0.03 -5.59 13.23
CA CYS A 183 0.97 -6.62 12.91
C CYS A 183 2.03 -6.04 11.98
N ALA A 184 3.29 -6.01 12.42
CA ALA A 184 4.39 -5.40 11.68
C ALA A 184 4.78 -6.15 10.37
N ASP A 185 4.35 -7.40 10.19
CA ASP A 185 4.58 -8.17 8.98
C ASP A 185 3.42 -8.07 7.97
N SER A 186 2.18 -8.24 8.43
CA SER A 186 1.01 -8.34 7.53
C SER A 186 0.20 -7.04 7.41
N GLY A 187 0.37 -6.10 8.33
CA GLY A 187 -0.46 -4.89 8.42
C GLY A 187 -1.89 -5.16 8.90
N ARG A 188 -2.15 -6.33 9.49
CA ARG A 188 -3.45 -6.67 10.06
C ARG A 188 -3.61 -6.06 11.45
N VAL A 189 -4.79 -5.54 11.75
CA VAL A 189 -5.18 -5.12 13.09
C VAL A 189 -5.44 -6.34 13.97
N LEU A 190 -4.75 -6.43 15.09
CA LEU A 190 -4.85 -7.53 16.05
C LEU A 190 -5.89 -7.20 17.15
N GLY A 191 -7.14 -7.14 16.74
CA GLY A 191 -8.28 -6.78 17.58
C GLY A 191 -8.53 -5.27 17.62
N VAL A 192 -7.58 -4.50 18.11
CA VAL A 192 -7.62 -3.03 18.12
C VAL A 192 -6.22 -2.48 17.88
N ALA A 193 -6.10 -1.35 17.16
CA ALA A 193 -4.82 -0.68 16.92
C ALA A 193 -4.92 0.84 17.08
N VAL A 194 -3.82 1.47 17.41
CA VAL A 194 -3.68 2.92 17.46
C VAL A 194 -3.76 3.48 16.03
N ARG A 195 -4.54 4.55 15.85
CA ARG A 195 -4.56 5.37 14.64
C ARG A 195 -3.57 6.52 14.84
N ALA A 196 -2.40 6.40 14.26
CA ALA A 196 -1.38 7.41 14.36
C ALA A 196 -1.50 8.44 13.23
N ASP A 197 -1.19 9.71 13.52
CA ASP A 197 -0.97 10.73 12.49
C ASP A 197 0.42 10.60 11.89
N VAL A 198 1.38 10.18 12.71
CA VAL A 198 2.77 9.95 12.33
C VAL A 198 3.29 8.68 12.99
N THR A 199 3.99 7.83 12.23
CA THR A 199 4.75 6.70 12.76
C THR A 199 6.23 6.91 12.48
N VAL A 200 7.06 6.87 13.53
CA VAL A 200 8.52 6.83 13.40
C VAL A 200 8.97 5.39 13.56
N THR A 201 9.31 4.76 12.45
CA THR A 201 9.76 3.37 12.43
C THR A 201 11.28 3.30 12.51
N PHE A 202 11.82 2.29 13.20
CA PHE A 202 13.24 2.21 13.53
C PHE A 202 13.96 1.13 12.71
N ILE A 203 15.26 1.34 12.44
CA ILE A 203 16.20 0.43 11.75
C ILE A 203 15.83 0.23 10.28
N ALA A 204 14.60 -0.21 9.98
CA ALA A 204 14.14 -0.46 8.62
C ALA A 204 12.63 -0.29 8.49
N LEU A 205 12.15 -0.06 7.28
CA LEU A 205 10.73 0.04 6.96
C LEU A 205 10.10 -1.36 7.01
N LYS A 206 9.11 -1.56 7.90
CA LYS A 206 8.41 -2.83 8.08
C LYS A 206 7.33 -3.01 7.02
N THR A 207 7.17 -4.24 6.55
CA THR A 207 6.17 -4.60 5.54
C THR A 207 4.75 -4.24 5.98
N GLY A 208 4.39 -4.49 7.24
CA GLY A 208 3.05 -4.25 7.77
C GLY A 208 2.62 -2.78 7.81
N LEU A 209 3.55 -1.84 7.74
CA LEU A 209 3.20 -0.42 7.63
C LEU A 209 2.57 -0.05 6.28
N LEU A 210 2.87 -0.85 5.23
CA LEU A 210 2.41 -0.61 3.86
C LEU A 210 1.44 -1.69 3.35
N PHE A 211 1.24 -2.78 4.09
CA PHE A 211 0.35 -3.86 3.72
C PHE A 211 -0.99 -3.78 4.45
N GLY A 212 -2.02 -4.34 3.84
CA GLY A 212 -3.32 -4.52 4.49
C GLY A 212 -3.92 -3.24 5.02
N GLU A 213 -4.17 -3.21 6.33
CA GLU A 213 -4.72 -2.04 7.03
C GLU A 213 -3.64 -1.05 7.47
N GLY A 214 -2.35 -1.43 7.35
CA GLY A 214 -1.21 -0.62 7.81
C GLY A 214 -1.26 0.86 7.41
N PRO A 215 -1.49 1.21 6.12
CA PRO A 215 -1.56 2.61 5.69
C PRO A 215 -2.65 3.44 6.37
N GLU A 216 -3.76 2.82 6.78
CA GLU A 216 -4.86 3.50 7.49
C GLU A 216 -4.51 3.82 8.94
N TYR A 217 -3.60 3.02 9.55
CA TYR A 217 -3.25 3.16 10.97
C TYR A 217 -1.90 3.85 11.18
N ALA A 218 -0.98 3.78 10.21
CA ALA A 218 0.38 4.29 10.37
C ALA A 218 0.51 5.80 10.13
N GLY A 219 -0.46 6.42 9.45
CA GLY A 219 -0.37 7.83 9.07
C GLY A 219 0.88 8.13 8.21
N CYS A 220 1.51 9.26 8.44
CA CYS A 220 2.77 9.60 7.76
C CYS A 220 3.94 8.81 8.36
N VAL A 221 4.52 7.90 7.59
CA VAL A 221 5.64 7.06 8.04
C VAL A 221 6.97 7.79 7.82
N ALA A 222 7.80 7.83 8.88
CA ALA A 222 9.19 8.29 8.84
C ALA A 222 10.13 7.18 9.31
N LEU A 223 11.25 6.97 8.61
CA LEU A 223 12.25 5.99 9.00
C LEU A 223 13.44 6.65 9.72
N ALA A 224 13.81 6.10 10.87
CA ALA A 224 15.07 6.36 11.54
C ALA A 224 15.93 5.09 11.52
N THR A 225 17.01 5.08 10.75
CA THR A 225 17.88 3.90 10.59
C THR A 225 18.71 3.56 11.81
N LEU A 226 18.77 4.46 12.79
CA LEU A 226 19.58 4.35 14.02
C LEU A 226 21.07 4.07 13.75
N GLU A 227 21.57 4.49 12.59
CA GLU A 227 22.93 4.20 12.09
C GLU A 227 23.22 2.70 11.91
N VAL A 228 22.19 1.87 11.79
CA VAL A 228 22.28 0.46 11.46
C VAL A 228 22.44 0.30 9.95
N ALA A 229 23.44 -0.46 9.52
CA ALA A 229 23.67 -0.73 8.10
C ALA A 229 22.49 -1.49 7.48
N PRO A 230 22.07 -1.16 6.26
CA PRO A 230 20.95 -1.81 5.60
C PRO A 230 21.24 -3.30 5.32
N LEU A 231 20.19 -4.06 5.08
CA LEU A 231 20.27 -5.44 4.62
C LEU A 231 20.84 -5.47 3.18
N PRO A 232 21.69 -6.44 2.83
CA PRO A 232 22.11 -6.66 1.45
C PRO A 232 20.89 -6.84 0.52
N SER A 233 20.97 -6.31 -0.71
CA SER A 233 19.83 -6.29 -1.64
C SER A 233 19.32 -7.69 -2.00
N GLU A 234 20.17 -8.69 -2.04
CA GLU A 234 19.86 -10.09 -2.31
C GLU A 234 19.06 -10.78 -1.20
N GLU A 235 19.07 -10.23 0.01
CA GLU A 235 18.29 -10.71 1.14
C GLU A 235 16.90 -10.05 1.23
N VAL A 236 16.63 -9.03 0.41
CA VAL A 236 15.36 -8.29 0.41
C VAL A 236 14.28 -9.09 -0.30
N VAL A 237 13.13 -9.30 0.34
CA VAL A 237 12.01 -10.08 -0.19
C VAL A 237 10.91 -9.18 -0.75
N TRP A 238 10.80 -7.95 -0.24
CA TRP A 238 9.79 -6.97 -0.63
C TRP A 238 10.39 -5.60 -0.90
N GLN A 239 9.82 -4.93 -1.90
CA GLN A 239 10.19 -3.55 -2.25
C GLN A 239 8.95 -2.68 -2.44
N ARG A 240 9.08 -1.38 -2.19
CA ARG A 240 8.13 -0.37 -2.67
C ARG A 240 8.35 -0.13 -4.16
N ILE A 241 7.26 0.17 -4.86
CA ILE A 241 7.37 0.72 -6.21
C ILE A 241 7.71 2.21 -6.08
N ASP A 242 8.87 2.60 -6.58
CA ASP A 242 9.29 4.01 -6.62
C ASP A 242 9.16 4.63 -8.02
N ALA A 243 9.28 5.94 -8.10
CA ALA A 243 9.17 6.69 -9.35
C ALA A 243 10.28 6.33 -10.36
N ALA A 244 11.49 6.00 -9.88
CA ALA A 244 12.60 5.65 -10.75
C ALA A 244 12.36 4.32 -11.47
N GLN A 245 11.83 3.32 -10.77
CA GLN A 245 11.43 2.04 -11.36
C GLN A 245 10.30 2.23 -12.40
N VAL A 246 9.29 3.04 -12.06
CA VAL A 246 8.18 3.37 -12.98
C VAL A 246 8.70 4.06 -14.23
N ARG A 247 9.58 5.05 -14.07
CA ARG A 247 10.22 5.74 -15.19
C ARG A 247 11.00 4.79 -16.11
N ALA A 248 11.78 3.88 -15.51
CA ALA A 248 12.56 2.89 -16.27
C ALA A 248 11.67 1.90 -17.04
N ALA A 249 10.46 1.62 -16.55
CA ALA A 249 9.51 0.71 -17.19
C ALA A 249 8.68 1.35 -18.32
N ILE A 250 8.63 2.68 -18.40
CA ILE A 250 7.88 3.39 -19.45
C ILE A 250 8.79 3.66 -20.65
N PRO A 251 8.48 3.10 -21.84
CA PRO A 251 9.26 3.36 -23.04
C PRO A 251 9.22 4.84 -23.45
N LEU A 252 10.37 5.45 -23.60
CA LEU A 252 10.47 6.83 -24.05
C LEU A 252 10.16 6.92 -25.54
N ARG A 253 9.24 7.82 -25.93
CA ARG A 253 8.93 8.07 -27.32
C ARG A 253 9.97 9.01 -27.95
N ARG A 254 10.47 8.61 -29.10
CA ARG A 254 11.32 9.46 -29.94
C ARG A 254 10.47 10.54 -30.62
N ARG A 255 11.11 11.62 -31.08
CA ARG A 255 10.43 12.70 -31.82
C ARG A 255 9.85 12.23 -33.17
N ASP A 256 10.46 11.20 -33.76
CA ASP A 256 10.05 10.57 -35.02
C ASP A 256 9.07 9.40 -34.81
N ALA A 257 8.51 9.24 -33.60
CA ALA A 257 7.62 8.14 -33.29
C ALA A 257 6.31 8.21 -34.10
N HIS A 258 5.86 7.06 -34.55
CA HIS A 258 4.57 6.88 -35.24
C HIS A 258 3.69 5.87 -34.49
N LYS A 259 2.38 5.87 -34.78
CA LYS A 259 1.38 5.01 -34.09
C LYS A 259 1.72 3.51 -34.09
N GLY A 260 2.48 3.01 -35.06
CA GLY A 260 2.90 1.61 -35.10
C GLY A 260 3.84 1.18 -33.99
N GLN A 261 4.60 2.12 -33.41
CA GLN A 261 5.54 1.83 -32.32
C GLN A 261 4.87 1.71 -30.94
N GLY A 262 3.62 2.18 -30.79
CA GLY A 262 2.86 2.05 -29.56
C GLY A 262 2.20 0.68 -29.37
N GLY A 263 2.36 -0.25 -30.31
CA GLY A 263 1.76 -1.58 -30.27
C GLY A 263 0.25 -1.60 -30.52
N ARG A 264 -0.29 -2.81 -30.67
CA ARG A 264 -1.72 -3.08 -30.96
C ARG A 264 -2.32 -3.87 -29.80
N VAL A 265 -3.28 -3.27 -29.11
CA VAL A 265 -4.02 -3.91 -28.02
C VAL A 265 -5.38 -4.37 -28.53
N CYS A 266 -5.74 -5.62 -28.24
CA CYS A 266 -7.08 -6.14 -28.43
C CYS A 266 -7.76 -6.30 -27.07
N ILE A 267 -8.83 -5.52 -26.80
CA ILE A 267 -9.68 -5.69 -25.62
C ILE A 267 -10.75 -6.73 -25.98
N VAL A 268 -10.85 -7.79 -25.22
CA VAL A 268 -11.87 -8.85 -25.35
C VAL A 268 -12.81 -8.76 -24.16
N GLY A 269 -13.99 -8.22 -24.38
CA GLY A 269 -14.96 -7.94 -23.31
C GLY A 269 -16.18 -7.20 -23.82
N GLY A 270 -16.91 -6.53 -22.94
CA GLY A 270 -18.11 -5.78 -23.33
C GLY A 270 -19.22 -6.70 -23.85
N GLY A 271 -19.54 -7.76 -23.11
CA GLY A 271 -20.76 -8.55 -23.28
C GLY A 271 -22.01 -7.69 -23.21
N GLU A 272 -23.17 -8.27 -23.43
CA GLU A 272 -24.44 -7.54 -23.43
C GLU A 272 -24.68 -6.82 -22.10
N GLY A 273 -24.98 -5.52 -22.16
CA GLY A 273 -25.14 -4.65 -21.00
C GLY A 273 -23.84 -4.20 -20.30
N MET A 274 -22.66 -4.67 -20.74
CA MET A 274 -21.37 -4.40 -20.05
C MET A 274 -20.35 -3.65 -20.95
N ALA A 275 -20.83 -2.89 -21.93
CA ALA A 275 -20.01 -2.09 -22.85
C ALA A 275 -19.03 -1.14 -22.14
N GLY A 276 -19.44 -0.58 -20.98
CA GLY A 276 -18.68 0.41 -20.22
C GLY A 276 -17.32 -0.09 -19.75
N ALA A 277 -17.23 -1.34 -19.29
CA ALA A 277 -15.99 -1.95 -18.80
C ALA A 277 -14.93 -2.07 -19.92
N ALA A 278 -15.33 -2.63 -21.06
CA ALA A 278 -14.44 -2.76 -22.24
C ALA A 278 -14.01 -1.39 -22.79
N ARG A 279 -14.91 -0.40 -22.77
CA ARG A 279 -14.60 0.98 -23.18
C ARG A 279 -13.59 1.62 -22.24
N LEU A 280 -13.73 1.50 -20.92
CA LEU A 280 -12.80 2.04 -19.93
C LEU A 280 -11.41 1.42 -20.08
N ALA A 281 -11.33 0.10 -20.26
CA ALA A 281 -10.06 -0.59 -20.52
C ALA A 281 -9.40 -0.09 -21.82
N GLY A 282 -10.20 0.05 -22.90
CA GLY A 282 -9.70 0.56 -24.17
C GLY A 282 -9.21 2.00 -24.10
N GLU A 283 -9.95 2.88 -23.41
CA GLU A 283 -9.55 4.27 -23.20
C GLU A 283 -8.26 4.36 -22.37
N ALA A 284 -8.15 3.59 -21.30
CA ALA A 284 -6.96 3.56 -20.46
C ALA A 284 -5.73 3.09 -21.25
N ALA A 285 -5.85 2.07 -22.10
CA ALA A 285 -4.77 1.62 -22.98
C ALA A 285 -4.28 2.72 -23.93
N LEU A 286 -5.20 3.50 -24.52
CA LEU A 286 -4.84 4.66 -25.36
C LEU A 286 -4.15 5.75 -24.53
N ARG A 287 -4.65 6.04 -23.33
CA ARG A 287 -4.16 7.10 -22.45
C ARG A 287 -2.73 6.85 -21.95
N VAL A 288 -2.32 5.59 -21.79
CA VAL A 288 -0.93 5.26 -21.46
C VAL A 288 -0.05 5.08 -22.70
N GLY A 289 -0.63 5.24 -23.90
CA GLY A 289 0.15 5.35 -25.13
C GLY A 289 0.11 4.16 -26.08
N ALA A 290 -0.82 3.23 -25.98
CA ALA A 290 -1.04 2.22 -27.02
C ALA A 290 -1.22 2.88 -28.40
N GLY A 291 -0.61 2.31 -29.41
CA GLY A 291 -0.65 2.87 -30.78
C GLY A 291 -1.98 2.64 -31.49
N ARG A 292 -2.63 1.52 -31.18
CA ARG A 292 -3.95 1.13 -31.69
C ARG A 292 -4.66 0.25 -30.66
N VAL A 293 -5.94 0.54 -30.43
CA VAL A 293 -6.79 -0.29 -29.56
C VAL A 293 -8.02 -0.74 -30.33
N THR A 294 -8.18 -2.06 -30.43
CA THR A 294 -9.36 -2.71 -30.98
C THR A 294 -10.18 -3.30 -29.84
N VAL A 295 -11.48 -3.07 -29.81
CA VAL A 295 -12.39 -3.65 -28.82
C VAL A 295 -13.26 -4.69 -29.52
N ALA A 296 -13.07 -5.95 -29.22
CA ALA A 296 -13.89 -7.07 -29.64
C ALA A 296 -14.98 -7.28 -28.59
N CYS A 297 -16.22 -6.95 -28.91
CA CYS A 297 -17.36 -6.94 -27.97
C CYS A 297 -18.63 -7.53 -28.60
N ALA A 298 -19.64 -7.77 -27.78
CA ALA A 298 -20.95 -8.16 -28.27
C ALA A 298 -21.53 -7.08 -29.21
N ALA A 299 -22.27 -7.49 -30.26
CA ALA A 299 -22.85 -6.56 -31.22
C ALA A 299 -23.75 -5.50 -30.57
N ALA A 300 -24.50 -5.87 -29.53
CA ALA A 300 -25.34 -4.95 -28.76
C ALA A 300 -24.55 -3.86 -28.01
N SER A 301 -23.28 -4.13 -27.68
CA SER A 301 -22.40 -3.19 -26.97
C SER A 301 -21.63 -2.25 -27.91
N ALA A 302 -21.58 -2.54 -29.19
CA ALA A 302 -20.71 -1.87 -30.16
C ALA A 302 -20.93 -0.35 -30.24
N ALA A 303 -22.19 0.11 -30.26
CA ALA A 303 -22.50 1.54 -30.35
C ALA A 303 -22.02 2.31 -29.11
N ALA A 304 -22.17 1.74 -27.90
CA ALA A 304 -21.71 2.36 -26.66
C ALA A 304 -20.19 2.43 -26.56
N VAL A 305 -19.47 1.44 -27.08
CA VAL A 305 -18.00 1.45 -27.17
C VAL A 305 -17.53 2.47 -28.22
N ALA A 306 -18.19 2.53 -29.38
CA ALA A 306 -17.86 3.46 -30.47
C ALA A 306 -18.12 4.93 -30.13
N ALA A 307 -18.82 5.22 -29.02
CA ALA A 307 -18.94 6.58 -28.52
C ALA A 307 -17.57 7.21 -28.11
N ARG A 308 -16.50 6.39 -28.00
CA ARG A 308 -15.11 6.86 -27.97
C ARG A 308 -14.51 6.63 -29.36
N PRO A 309 -14.38 7.69 -30.20
CA PRO A 309 -14.05 7.56 -31.62
C PRO A 309 -12.63 7.03 -31.89
N GLU A 310 -11.73 7.11 -30.91
CA GLU A 310 -10.37 6.61 -31.03
C GLU A 310 -10.28 5.08 -30.90
N LEU A 311 -11.32 4.42 -30.42
CA LEU A 311 -11.40 2.96 -30.31
C LEU A 311 -11.89 2.34 -31.63
N MET A 312 -11.20 1.31 -32.08
CA MET A 312 -11.65 0.50 -33.20
C MET A 312 -12.57 -0.61 -32.71
N VAL A 313 -13.85 -0.54 -33.01
CA VAL A 313 -14.84 -1.52 -32.53
C VAL A 313 -15.03 -2.64 -33.53
N GLN A 314 -15.00 -3.88 -33.05
CA GLN A 314 -15.25 -5.10 -33.78
C GLN A 314 -16.39 -5.88 -33.11
N PRO A 315 -17.61 -5.74 -33.61
CA PRO A 315 -18.74 -6.54 -33.13
C PRO A 315 -18.51 -8.02 -33.43
N LEU A 316 -18.68 -8.87 -32.44
CA LEU A 316 -18.62 -10.32 -32.58
C LEU A 316 -20.02 -10.92 -32.69
N PRO A 317 -20.18 -12.02 -33.46
CA PRO A 317 -21.43 -12.76 -33.54
C PRO A 317 -21.90 -13.25 -32.17
N LEU A 318 -23.20 -13.51 -32.00
CA LEU A 318 -23.77 -14.11 -30.81
C LEU A 318 -23.47 -15.62 -30.71
N ASP A 319 -23.31 -16.29 -31.83
CA ASP A 319 -22.93 -17.70 -31.84
C ASP A 319 -21.50 -17.87 -31.29
N PRO A 320 -21.28 -18.70 -30.26
CA PRO A 320 -19.97 -18.83 -29.61
C PRO A 320 -18.84 -19.28 -30.52
N ILE A 321 -19.12 -20.19 -31.47
CA ILE A 321 -18.13 -20.73 -32.39
C ILE A 321 -17.74 -19.68 -33.43
N ALA A 322 -18.73 -19.02 -34.05
CA ALA A 322 -18.49 -17.95 -34.98
C ALA A 322 -17.77 -16.76 -34.32
N ALA A 323 -18.12 -16.45 -33.09
CA ALA A 323 -17.45 -15.40 -32.29
C ALA A 323 -15.97 -15.74 -32.04
N ALA A 324 -15.67 -16.95 -31.60
CA ALA A 324 -14.30 -17.41 -31.37
C ALA A 324 -13.48 -17.41 -32.66
N THR A 325 -14.04 -17.89 -33.77
CA THR A 325 -13.39 -17.87 -35.09
C THR A 325 -13.06 -16.44 -35.52
N ARG A 326 -14.04 -15.52 -35.44
CA ARG A 326 -13.81 -14.11 -35.77
C ARG A 326 -12.79 -13.46 -34.85
N LEU A 327 -12.82 -13.79 -33.56
CA LEU A 327 -11.85 -13.28 -32.58
C LEU A 327 -10.43 -13.76 -32.92
N ALA A 328 -10.24 -15.03 -33.30
CA ALA A 328 -8.92 -15.56 -33.66
C ALA A 328 -8.23 -14.75 -34.76
N GLU A 329 -9.00 -14.29 -35.77
CA GLU A 329 -8.49 -13.40 -36.83
C GLU A 329 -7.98 -12.06 -36.26
N LEU A 330 -8.68 -11.48 -35.30
CA LEU A 330 -8.28 -10.22 -34.66
C LEU A 330 -7.04 -10.41 -33.77
N LEU A 331 -6.97 -11.54 -33.06
CA LEU A 331 -5.84 -11.87 -32.19
C LEU A 331 -4.56 -12.17 -32.97
N ALA A 332 -4.67 -12.68 -34.21
CA ALA A 332 -3.50 -12.94 -35.07
C ALA A 332 -2.66 -11.68 -35.31
N VAL A 333 -3.28 -10.51 -35.32
CA VAL A 333 -2.61 -9.23 -35.59
C VAL A 333 -2.41 -8.38 -34.32
N ALA A 334 -2.91 -8.81 -33.14
CA ALA A 334 -2.72 -8.12 -31.89
C ALA A 334 -1.32 -8.41 -31.31
N ASP A 335 -0.71 -7.41 -30.68
CA ASP A 335 0.55 -7.58 -29.96
C ASP A 335 0.27 -7.97 -28.50
N VAL A 336 -0.82 -7.46 -27.90
CA VAL A 336 -1.28 -7.75 -26.54
C VAL A 336 -2.80 -7.87 -26.49
N ILE A 337 -3.27 -8.74 -25.62
CA ILE A 337 -4.70 -8.94 -25.36
C ILE A 337 -5.01 -8.47 -23.92
N VAL A 338 -6.15 -7.80 -23.73
CA VAL A 338 -6.75 -7.56 -22.41
C VAL A 338 -8.11 -8.26 -22.41
N ALA A 339 -8.26 -9.32 -21.66
CA ALA A 339 -9.49 -10.11 -21.64
C ALA A 339 -10.15 -10.06 -20.26
N GLY A 340 -11.48 -9.92 -20.26
CA GLY A 340 -12.29 -9.98 -19.04
C GLY A 340 -13.14 -8.77 -18.73
N PRO A 341 -12.75 -7.51 -19.01
CA PRO A 341 -13.57 -6.33 -18.73
C PRO A 341 -14.99 -6.46 -19.30
N GLY A 342 -15.97 -6.75 -18.42
CA GLY A 342 -17.36 -6.95 -18.82
C GLY A 342 -17.57 -8.06 -19.85
N LEU A 343 -16.79 -9.13 -19.80
CA LEU A 343 -16.88 -10.24 -20.76
C LEU A 343 -18.16 -11.07 -20.58
N GLY A 344 -18.65 -11.20 -19.36
CA GLY A 344 -19.70 -12.12 -18.99
C GLY A 344 -19.20 -13.51 -18.64
N ARG A 345 -20.16 -14.43 -18.37
CA ARG A 345 -19.85 -15.77 -17.84
C ARG A 345 -20.63 -16.88 -18.53
N ASP A 346 -21.15 -16.58 -19.68
CA ASP A 346 -21.94 -17.45 -20.52
C ASP A 346 -21.07 -18.31 -21.49
N PRO A 347 -21.65 -19.20 -22.29
CA PRO A 347 -20.91 -19.99 -23.28
C PRO A 347 -20.15 -19.15 -24.31
N TRP A 348 -20.65 -17.95 -24.65
CA TRP A 348 -19.97 -17.02 -25.54
C TRP A 348 -18.64 -16.53 -24.94
N ALA A 349 -18.68 -16.09 -23.68
CA ALA A 349 -17.46 -15.68 -22.95
C ALA A 349 -16.45 -16.81 -22.85
N LEU A 350 -16.91 -18.03 -22.56
CA LEU A 350 -16.04 -19.20 -22.47
C LEU A 350 -15.34 -19.52 -23.80
N ALA A 351 -16.06 -19.45 -24.93
CA ALA A 351 -15.50 -19.66 -26.25
C ALA A 351 -14.43 -18.59 -26.61
N LEU A 352 -14.69 -17.33 -26.28
CA LEU A 352 -13.72 -16.26 -26.49
C LEU A 352 -12.45 -16.46 -25.64
N LEU A 353 -12.58 -16.88 -24.38
CA LEU A 353 -11.43 -17.15 -23.51
C LEU A 353 -10.61 -18.35 -24.01
N ALA A 354 -11.24 -19.34 -24.61
CA ALA A 354 -10.54 -20.43 -25.27
C ALA A 354 -9.67 -19.91 -26.42
N ALA A 355 -10.24 -19.10 -27.31
CA ALA A 355 -9.50 -18.49 -28.41
C ALA A 355 -8.35 -17.57 -27.92
N VAL A 356 -8.56 -16.81 -26.84
CA VAL A 356 -7.51 -16.00 -26.19
C VAL A 356 -6.35 -16.89 -25.73
N ARG A 357 -6.61 -18.00 -25.06
CA ARG A 357 -5.58 -18.95 -24.59
C ARG A 357 -4.81 -19.59 -25.74
N GLU A 358 -5.52 -20.04 -26.78
CA GLU A 358 -4.94 -20.66 -27.96
C GLU A 358 -4.05 -19.69 -28.76
N SER A 359 -4.29 -18.38 -28.67
CA SER A 359 -3.50 -17.36 -29.37
C SER A 359 -2.04 -17.31 -28.94
N GLY A 360 -1.71 -17.71 -27.70
CA GLY A 360 -0.38 -17.63 -27.09
C GLY A 360 0.18 -16.21 -26.95
N ARG A 361 -0.62 -15.18 -27.21
CA ARG A 361 -0.21 -13.78 -27.15
C ARG A 361 -0.04 -13.31 -25.69
N PRO A 362 0.84 -12.33 -25.43
CA PRO A 362 0.89 -11.63 -24.16
C PRO A 362 -0.50 -11.15 -23.76
N THR A 363 -0.96 -11.50 -22.54
CA THR A 363 -2.36 -11.30 -22.15
C THR A 363 -2.48 -10.77 -20.74
N VAL A 364 -3.33 -9.75 -20.55
CA VAL A 364 -3.84 -9.31 -19.25
C VAL A 364 -5.19 -9.97 -19.02
N LEU A 365 -5.33 -10.74 -17.92
CA LEU A 365 -6.58 -11.38 -17.51
C LEU A 365 -7.11 -10.68 -16.28
N ASP A 366 -8.31 -10.12 -16.39
CA ASP A 366 -9.00 -9.38 -15.32
C ASP A 366 -10.48 -9.80 -15.22
N ALA A 367 -11.13 -9.45 -14.14
CA ALA A 367 -12.57 -9.55 -13.95
C ALA A 367 -13.14 -10.93 -14.35
N ASP A 368 -14.07 -10.98 -15.31
CA ASP A 368 -14.76 -12.21 -15.70
C ASP A 368 -13.81 -13.28 -16.31
N ALA A 369 -12.67 -12.89 -16.89
CA ALA A 369 -11.66 -13.85 -17.33
C ALA A 369 -11.03 -14.65 -16.19
N LEU A 370 -11.01 -14.12 -14.98
CA LEU A 370 -10.54 -14.78 -13.75
C LEU A 370 -11.63 -15.62 -13.07
N PHE A 371 -12.87 -15.57 -13.57
CA PHE A 371 -13.96 -16.37 -13.03
C PHE A 371 -13.84 -17.84 -13.42
N PHE A 372 -13.41 -18.12 -14.63
CA PHE A 372 -13.28 -19.46 -15.15
C PHE A 372 -12.01 -20.15 -14.59
N PRO A 373 -12.02 -21.51 -14.48
CA PRO A 373 -10.85 -22.24 -14.04
C PRO A 373 -9.63 -21.91 -14.88
N LEU A 374 -8.58 -21.42 -14.23
CA LEU A 374 -7.29 -21.17 -14.84
C LEU A 374 -6.38 -22.37 -14.56
N THR A 375 -5.89 -23.00 -15.62
CA THR A 375 -4.66 -23.78 -15.55
C THR A 375 -3.48 -22.82 -15.28
N GLU A 376 -2.25 -23.30 -15.29
CA GLU A 376 -1.10 -22.41 -15.11
C GLU A 376 -1.09 -21.31 -16.20
N ALA A 377 -1.12 -20.05 -15.76
CA ALA A 377 -0.95 -18.91 -16.68
C ALA A 377 0.54 -18.71 -16.96
N PRO A 378 0.94 -18.56 -18.26
CA PRO A 378 2.34 -18.45 -18.65
C PRO A 378 2.97 -17.11 -18.26
N ALA A 379 4.31 -17.02 -18.32
CA ALA A 379 5.08 -15.87 -17.87
C ALA A 379 4.84 -14.58 -18.69
N ASN A 380 4.29 -14.68 -19.89
CA ASN A 380 3.90 -13.53 -20.73
C ASN A 380 2.50 -12.98 -20.37
N CYS A 381 1.84 -13.53 -19.35
CA CYS A 381 0.55 -13.05 -18.86
C CYS A 381 0.67 -12.18 -17.61
N VAL A 382 -0.35 -11.32 -17.41
CA VAL A 382 -0.57 -10.57 -16.19
C VAL A 382 -1.97 -10.90 -15.65
N LEU A 383 -2.07 -11.36 -14.42
CA LEU A 383 -3.33 -11.58 -13.72
C LEU A 383 -3.58 -10.41 -12.76
N THR A 384 -4.80 -9.87 -12.75
CA THR A 384 -5.13 -8.71 -11.91
C THR A 384 -6.28 -9.00 -10.93
N PRO A 385 -6.19 -10.05 -10.09
CA PRO A 385 -7.28 -10.39 -9.19
C PRO A 385 -7.47 -9.34 -8.08
N HIS A 386 -8.72 -8.96 -7.81
CA HIS A 386 -9.10 -8.37 -6.52
C HIS A 386 -9.21 -9.48 -5.44
N PRO A 387 -9.30 -9.18 -4.13
CA PRO A 387 -9.27 -10.22 -3.10
C PRO A 387 -10.32 -11.33 -3.26
N GLY A 388 -11.51 -11.02 -3.79
CA GLY A 388 -12.55 -12.02 -4.06
C GLY A 388 -12.22 -12.95 -5.24
N GLU A 389 -11.61 -12.42 -6.29
CA GLU A 389 -11.10 -13.20 -7.43
C GLU A 389 -9.92 -14.07 -7.02
N ALA A 390 -8.98 -13.51 -6.23
CA ALA A 390 -7.86 -14.26 -5.66
C ALA A 390 -8.34 -15.42 -4.78
N ALA A 391 -9.34 -15.18 -3.94
CA ALA A 391 -9.96 -16.22 -3.11
C ALA A 391 -10.51 -17.37 -3.94
N ARG A 392 -11.18 -17.08 -5.06
CA ARG A 392 -11.70 -18.09 -6.00
C ARG A 392 -10.56 -18.87 -6.65
N LEU A 393 -9.55 -18.18 -7.16
CA LEU A 393 -8.38 -18.83 -7.78
C LEU A 393 -7.64 -19.76 -6.79
N LEU A 394 -7.64 -19.40 -5.51
CA LEU A 394 -7.00 -20.20 -4.45
C LEU A 394 -7.89 -21.28 -3.85
N GLY A 395 -9.21 -21.25 -4.12
CA GLY A 395 -10.18 -22.14 -3.50
C GLY A 395 -10.44 -21.81 -2.02
N GLY A 396 -10.31 -20.52 -1.64
CA GLY A 396 -10.47 -20.02 -0.28
C GLY A 396 -11.56 -18.93 -0.16
N THR A 397 -11.46 -18.12 0.88
CA THR A 397 -12.36 -17.00 1.15
C THR A 397 -11.67 -15.65 1.03
N THR A 398 -12.44 -14.60 0.74
CA THR A 398 -11.92 -13.21 0.71
C THR A 398 -11.29 -12.81 2.04
N SER A 399 -11.86 -13.26 3.17
CA SER A 399 -11.33 -13.00 4.50
C SER A 399 -9.93 -13.59 4.71
N LEU A 400 -9.68 -14.81 4.21
CA LEU A 400 -8.34 -15.43 4.28
C LEU A 400 -7.32 -14.66 3.44
N VAL A 401 -7.70 -14.22 2.23
CA VAL A 401 -6.82 -13.40 1.38
C VAL A 401 -6.50 -12.07 2.05
N GLN A 402 -7.49 -11.41 2.65
CA GLN A 402 -7.28 -10.13 3.33
C GLN A 402 -6.51 -10.26 4.65
N ALA A 403 -6.61 -11.40 5.33
CA ALA A 403 -5.87 -11.66 6.57
C ALA A 403 -4.35 -11.74 6.35
N ASP A 404 -3.91 -12.26 5.20
CA ASP A 404 -2.48 -12.34 4.83
C ASP A 404 -2.33 -12.22 3.29
N ARG A 405 -2.35 -10.98 2.81
CA ARG A 405 -2.21 -10.67 1.37
C ARG A 405 -0.86 -11.12 0.78
N PRO A 406 0.28 -10.98 1.50
CA PRO A 406 1.56 -11.53 1.05
C PRO A 406 1.54 -13.05 0.85
N ALA A 407 0.95 -13.80 1.78
CA ALA A 407 0.80 -15.25 1.64
C ALA A 407 -0.12 -15.62 0.48
N ALA A 408 -1.22 -14.90 0.30
CA ALA A 408 -2.12 -15.10 -0.84
C ALA A 408 -1.42 -14.85 -2.18
N LEU A 409 -0.60 -13.78 -2.28
CA LEU A 409 0.21 -13.53 -3.48
C LEU A 409 1.18 -14.68 -3.74
N ARG A 410 1.93 -15.14 -2.73
CA ARG A 410 2.84 -16.30 -2.87
C ARG A 410 2.11 -17.52 -3.39
N ALA A 411 0.94 -17.86 -2.82
CA ALA A 411 0.14 -19.01 -3.25
C ALA A 411 -0.35 -18.90 -4.70
N LEU A 412 -0.62 -17.67 -5.19
CA LEU A 412 -0.92 -17.44 -6.61
C LEU A 412 0.31 -17.62 -7.49
N LEU A 413 1.48 -17.16 -7.05
CA LEU A 413 2.74 -17.32 -7.77
C LEU A 413 3.20 -18.78 -7.84
N ASP A 414 2.88 -19.61 -6.83
CA ASP A 414 3.13 -21.05 -6.86
C ASP A 414 2.30 -21.76 -7.93
N ARG A 415 1.12 -21.24 -8.26
CA ARG A 415 0.20 -21.80 -9.28
C ARG A 415 0.43 -21.28 -10.69
N HIS A 416 0.96 -20.05 -10.83
CA HIS A 416 1.05 -19.34 -12.11
C HIS A 416 2.46 -18.79 -12.33
N ALA A 417 2.98 -18.92 -13.56
CA ALA A 417 4.23 -18.28 -13.97
C ALA A 417 4.03 -16.79 -14.33
N ALA A 418 2.79 -16.37 -14.48
CA ALA A 418 2.38 -15.00 -14.80
C ALA A 418 2.81 -13.99 -13.75
N VAL A 419 2.88 -12.72 -14.15
CA VAL A 419 2.87 -11.60 -13.21
C VAL A 419 1.49 -11.54 -12.54
N VAL A 420 1.45 -11.40 -11.23
CA VAL A 420 0.20 -11.27 -10.46
C VAL A 420 0.14 -9.89 -9.81
N VAL A 421 -0.94 -9.16 -10.08
CA VAL A 421 -1.30 -7.91 -9.40
C VAL A 421 -2.47 -8.19 -8.46
N LEU A 422 -2.20 -8.40 -7.17
CA LEU A 422 -3.24 -8.54 -6.16
C LEU A 422 -3.75 -7.15 -5.75
N LYS A 423 -4.89 -6.76 -6.34
CA LYS A 423 -5.51 -5.42 -6.17
C LYS A 423 -5.94 -5.17 -4.72
N GLY A 424 -5.95 -3.90 -4.31
CA GLY A 424 -6.46 -3.42 -3.00
C GLY A 424 -5.61 -2.27 -2.45
N ALA A 425 -5.90 -1.83 -1.22
CA ALA A 425 -5.04 -0.88 -0.52
C ALA A 425 -3.64 -1.49 -0.37
N GLY A 426 -2.59 -0.80 -0.88
CA GLY A 426 -1.28 -1.40 -1.05
C GLY A 426 -1.32 -2.55 -2.06
N SER A 427 -1.62 -2.29 -3.33
CA SER A 427 -1.61 -3.34 -4.37
C SER A 427 -0.27 -4.02 -4.45
N LEU A 428 -0.27 -5.36 -4.46
CA LEU A 428 0.94 -6.18 -4.48
C LEU A 428 1.21 -6.67 -5.91
N VAL A 429 2.45 -6.58 -6.36
CA VAL A 429 2.90 -7.10 -7.65
C VAL A 429 3.96 -8.17 -7.42
N GLY A 430 3.75 -9.36 -7.98
CA GLY A 430 4.68 -10.48 -7.85
C GLY A 430 4.87 -11.24 -9.15
N GLN A 431 6.04 -11.87 -9.26
CA GLN A 431 6.39 -12.85 -10.29
C GLN A 431 7.39 -13.85 -9.71
N ARG A 432 7.34 -15.11 -10.13
CA ARG A 432 8.36 -16.11 -9.73
C ARG A 432 9.76 -15.56 -10.00
N SER A 433 10.69 -15.81 -9.09
CA SER A 433 12.11 -15.41 -9.19
C SER A 433 12.38 -13.89 -9.18
N ARG A 434 11.40 -13.07 -8.85
CA ARG A 434 11.57 -11.62 -8.62
C ARG A 434 11.21 -11.24 -7.20
N VAL A 435 11.85 -10.18 -6.70
CA VAL A 435 11.44 -9.53 -5.45
C VAL A 435 10.03 -8.96 -5.65
N SER A 436 9.10 -9.34 -4.77
CA SER A 436 7.74 -8.84 -4.81
C SER A 436 7.67 -7.36 -4.44
N GLN A 437 6.71 -6.64 -5.02
CA GLN A 437 6.59 -5.19 -4.81
C GLN A 437 5.22 -4.81 -4.28
N VAL A 438 5.18 -3.70 -3.55
CA VAL A 438 3.96 -3.05 -3.09
C VAL A 438 3.89 -1.63 -3.63
N CYS A 439 2.70 -1.25 -4.09
CA CYS A 439 2.39 0.14 -4.37
C CYS A 439 1.85 0.78 -3.08
N ASP A 440 2.63 1.65 -2.48
CA ASP A 440 2.29 2.40 -1.26
C ASP A 440 1.49 3.69 -1.56
N ARG A 441 1.15 3.88 -2.82
CA ARG A 441 0.31 4.97 -3.29
C ARG A 441 -1.13 4.54 -3.45
N GLY A 442 -2.01 5.51 -3.51
CA GLY A 442 -3.43 5.34 -3.76
C GLY A 442 -4.29 6.15 -2.81
N HIS A 443 -5.57 6.19 -3.11
CA HIS A 443 -6.56 6.91 -2.31
C HIS A 443 -7.90 6.16 -2.35
N PRO A 444 -8.76 6.25 -1.32
CA PRO A 444 -10.08 5.62 -1.31
C PRO A 444 -11.00 5.94 -2.50
N VAL A 445 -10.77 7.02 -3.24
CA VAL A 445 -11.51 7.32 -4.49
C VAL A 445 -11.37 6.22 -5.55
N LEU A 446 -10.32 5.39 -5.47
CA LEU A 446 -10.12 4.23 -6.34
C LEU A 446 -11.08 3.06 -6.03
N ALA A 447 -11.81 3.10 -4.91
CA ALA A 447 -12.86 2.14 -4.58
C ALA A 447 -14.17 2.45 -5.34
N ALA A 448 -14.08 2.76 -6.63
CA ALA A 448 -15.19 3.05 -7.51
C ALA A 448 -15.33 1.97 -8.60
N PRO A 449 -16.55 1.66 -9.07
CA PRO A 449 -16.74 0.69 -10.16
C PRO A 449 -15.99 1.08 -11.42
N GLY A 450 -15.34 0.10 -12.08
CA GLY A 450 -14.65 0.30 -13.36
C GLY A 450 -13.18 0.72 -13.23
N THR A 451 -12.67 1.04 -12.03
CA THR A 451 -11.25 1.40 -11.83
C THR A 451 -10.31 0.21 -12.09
N GLY A 452 -10.78 -1.02 -11.86
CA GLY A 452 -10.08 -2.25 -12.25
C GLY A 452 -9.92 -2.37 -13.75
N ASP A 453 -10.98 -2.09 -14.52
CA ASP A 453 -10.96 -2.10 -15.98
C ASP A 453 -9.93 -1.09 -16.54
N VAL A 454 -9.87 0.10 -15.92
CA VAL A 454 -8.86 1.13 -16.22
C VAL A 454 -7.45 0.60 -15.98
N LEU A 455 -7.21 -0.07 -14.85
CA LEU A 455 -5.91 -0.65 -14.53
C LEU A 455 -5.53 -1.75 -15.53
N ALA A 456 -6.45 -2.66 -15.85
CA ALA A 456 -6.21 -3.73 -16.82
C ALA A 456 -5.86 -3.17 -18.21
N GLY A 457 -6.59 -2.14 -18.65
CA GLY A 457 -6.32 -1.44 -19.90
C GLY A 457 -4.96 -0.72 -19.89
N ALA A 458 -4.60 -0.07 -18.79
CA ALA A 458 -3.30 0.60 -18.63
C ALA A 458 -2.14 -0.40 -18.68
N ILE A 459 -2.25 -1.56 -18.01
CA ILE A 459 -1.26 -2.65 -18.10
C ILE A 459 -1.12 -3.10 -19.56
N GLY A 460 -2.24 -3.39 -20.25
CA GLY A 460 -2.22 -3.82 -21.65
C GLY A 460 -1.56 -2.81 -22.58
N GLY A 461 -1.85 -1.52 -22.37
CA GLY A 461 -1.26 -0.44 -23.18
C GLY A 461 0.24 -0.25 -22.96
N LEU A 462 0.74 -0.39 -21.74
CA LEU A 462 2.18 -0.35 -21.44
C LEU A 462 2.89 -1.62 -21.90
N LEU A 463 2.26 -2.79 -21.73
CA LEU A 463 2.80 -4.06 -22.20
C LEU A 463 2.97 -4.09 -23.73
N ALA A 464 2.03 -3.52 -24.47
CA ALA A 464 2.12 -3.42 -25.94
C ALA A 464 3.28 -2.56 -26.42
N GLN A 465 3.73 -1.61 -25.61
CA GLN A 465 4.85 -0.73 -25.91
C GLN A 465 6.20 -1.32 -25.47
N SER A 466 6.25 -2.01 -24.34
CA SER A 466 7.50 -2.48 -23.72
C SER A 466 7.83 -3.95 -24.03
N GLY A 467 6.81 -4.78 -24.23
CA GLY A 467 6.97 -6.24 -24.29
C GLY A 467 7.33 -6.88 -22.93
N ASP A 468 7.38 -6.09 -21.83
CA ASP A 468 7.72 -6.55 -20.49
C ASP A 468 6.48 -6.58 -19.57
N PRO A 469 5.93 -7.78 -19.27
CA PRO A 469 4.77 -7.90 -18.39
C PRO A 469 5.01 -7.35 -16.97
N TRP A 470 6.22 -7.53 -16.43
CA TRP A 470 6.58 -7.05 -15.11
C TRP A 470 6.61 -5.52 -15.05
N GLY A 471 7.40 -4.90 -15.92
CA GLY A 471 7.51 -3.44 -15.97
C GLY A 471 6.17 -2.76 -16.25
N ALA A 472 5.36 -3.33 -17.15
CA ALA A 472 4.02 -2.83 -17.46
C ALA A 472 3.09 -2.89 -16.25
N ALA A 473 3.09 -3.99 -15.49
CA ALA A 473 2.28 -4.14 -14.28
C ALA A 473 2.70 -3.16 -13.19
N VAL A 474 4.02 -3.06 -12.90
CA VAL A 474 4.58 -2.15 -11.91
C VAL A 474 4.25 -0.69 -12.23
N ALA A 475 4.49 -0.28 -13.47
CA ALA A 475 4.23 1.09 -13.90
C ALA A 475 2.73 1.42 -13.88
N ALA A 476 1.87 0.54 -14.41
CA ALA A 476 0.43 0.78 -14.45
C ALA A 476 -0.18 0.88 -13.06
N VAL A 477 0.19 0.00 -12.12
CA VAL A 477 -0.30 0.03 -10.73
C VAL A 477 0.04 1.37 -10.07
N TRP A 478 1.28 1.82 -10.22
CA TRP A 478 1.71 3.10 -9.65
C TRP A 478 1.02 4.30 -10.32
N LEU A 479 0.94 4.33 -11.66
CA LEU A 479 0.29 5.42 -12.40
C LEU A 479 -1.20 5.52 -12.08
N HIS A 480 -1.88 4.38 -11.97
CA HIS A 480 -3.29 4.29 -11.59
C HIS A 480 -3.53 4.83 -10.18
N ALA A 481 -2.69 4.41 -9.22
CA ALA A 481 -2.74 4.89 -7.84
C ALA A 481 -2.49 6.41 -7.77
N ARG A 482 -1.47 6.89 -8.49
CA ARG A 482 -1.13 8.32 -8.53
C ARG A 482 -2.21 9.17 -9.21
N ALA A 483 -2.86 8.65 -10.24
CA ALA A 483 -4.01 9.32 -10.88
C ALA A 483 -5.15 9.51 -9.87
N GLY A 484 -5.44 8.49 -9.03
CA GLY A 484 -6.42 8.59 -7.95
C GLY A 484 -6.06 9.64 -6.90
N GLU A 485 -4.81 9.68 -6.44
CA GLU A 485 -4.33 10.70 -5.48
C GLU A 485 -4.50 12.13 -6.02
N ARG A 486 -4.17 12.35 -7.29
CA ARG A 486 -4.31 13.67 -7.94
C ARG A 486 -5.76 14.13 -7.93
N LEU A 487 -6.68 13.26 -8.35
CA LEU A 487 -8.11 13.59 -8.39
C LEU A 487 -8.71 13.76 -6.99
N ALA A 488 -8.23 13.02 -6.00
CA ALA A 488 -8.69 13.16 -4.62
C ALA A 488 -8.38 14.55 -4.04
N ASN A 489 -7.22 15.11 -4.37
CA ASN A 489 -6.86 16.47 -3.96
C ASN A 489 -7.78 17.55 -4.56
N ASP A 490 -8.31 17.31 -5.77
CA ASP A 490 -9.13 18.27 -6.49
C ASP A 490 -10.64 18.08 -6.18
N ALA A 491 -11.12 16.84 -6.09
CA ALA A 491 -12.55 16.51 -6.04
C ALA A 491 -13.03 15.89 -4.71
N GLY A 492 -12.14 15.40 -3.85
CA GLY A 492 -12.45 14.79 -2.57
C GLY A 492 -13.17 13.44 -2.67
N ARG A 493 -14.41 13.38 -3.17
CA ARG A 493 -15.25 12.18 -3.33
C ARG A 493 -15.98 12.20 -4.67
N GLY A 494 -16.49 11.03 -5.10
CA GLY A 494 -17.33 10.92 -6.29
C GLY A 494 -16.54 10.87 -7.61
N VAL A 495 -15.25 10.52 -7.58
CA VAL A 495 -14.41 10.33 -8.77
C VAL A 495 -14.89 9.12 -9.56
N LEU A 496 -15.07 9.29 -10.87
CA LEU A 496 -15.46 8.23 -11.80
C LEU A 496 -14.24 7.53 -12.41
N ALA A 497 -14.38 6.26 -12.77
CA ALA A 497 -13.30 5.51 -13.41
C ALA A 497 -12.78 6.15 -14.72
N GLY A 498 -13.66 6.79 -15.49
CA GLY A 498 -13.28 7.53 -16.68
C GLY A 498 -12.37 8.73 -16.39
N GLU A 499 -12.53 9.38 -15.24
CA GLU A 499 -11.66 10.48 -14.80
C GLU A 499 -10.29 9.95 -14.40
N ILE A 500 -10.22 8.77 -13.74
CA ILE A 500 -8.95 8.08 -13.47
C ILE A 500 -8.21 7.81 -14.78
N ALA A 501 -8.91 7.25 -15.79
CA ALA A 501 -8.32 7.02 -17.11
C ALA A 501 -7.81 8.34 -17.72
N ALA A 502 -8.58 9.42 -17.63
CA ALA A 502 -8.21 10.75 -18.14
C ALA A 502 -6.99 11.35 -17.40
N ALA A 503 -6.77 11.01 -16.13
CA ALA A 503 -5.65 11.52 -15.32
C ALA A 503 -4.33 10.74 -15.52
N LEU A 504 -4.36 9.54 -16.14
CA LEU A 504 -3.15 8.73 -16.38
C LEU A 504 -2.03 9.48 -17.13
N PRO A 505 -2.29 10.26 -18.21
CA PRO A 505 -1.24 11.00 -18.89
C PRO A 505 -0.54 12.03 -17.99
N ALA A 506 -1.27 12.67 -17.08
CA ALA A 506 -0.71 13.65 -16.15
C ALA A 506 0.18 12.97 -15.08
N ALA A 507 -0.25 11.80 -14.56
CA ALA A 507 0.56 10.99 -13.65
C ALA A 507 1.85 10.49 -14.34
N MET A 508 1.75 10.07 -15.62
CA MET A 508 2.91 9.67 -16.42
C MET A 508 3.88 10.82 -16.66
N ALA A 509 3.36 12.00 -17.02
CA ALA A 509 4.18 13.19 -17.27
C ALA A 509 4.93 13.64 -16.01
N GLU A 510 4.36 13.43 -14.82
CA GLU A 510 5.01 13.71 -13.54
C GLU A 510 6.27 12.84 -13.37
N VAL A 511 6.15 11.53 -13.54
CA VAL A 511 7.25 10.57 -13.42
C VAL A 511 8.34 10.77 -14.48
N LEU A 512 7.97 11.16 -15.70
CA LEU A 512 8.94 11.35 -16.79
C LEU A 512 9.72 12.65 -16.68
N ARG A 513 9.27 13.63 -15.84
CA ARG A 513 9.98 14.89 -15.58
C ARG A 513 10.95 14.81 -14.41
N THR A 514 10.74 13.90 -13.46
CA THR A 514 11.66 13.65 -12.33
C THR A 514 12.82 12.76 -12.77
#